data_162547dd0d7d0296393d0b90d5e81aa2
#
_entry.id   162547dd0d7d0296393d0b90d5e81aa2
#
_cell.length_a   1.000
_cell.length_b   1.000
_cell.length_c   1.000
_cell.angle_alpha   90.00
_cell.angle_beta   90.00
_cell.angle_gamma   90.00
#
_symmetry.space_group_name_H-M   'P 1'
#
loop_
_entity.id
_entity.type
_entity.pdbx_description
1 polymer ?
#
loop_
_entity_poly.entity_id
_entity_poly.type
_entity_poly.pdbx_seq_one_letter_code
_entity_poly.pdbx_strand_id
1 'polypeptide(L)'
;MKKTFLFILLTQMSFLIAQTATNSSGSGNFNNTATWTSPKDLTGTANVLMGHTITVPINNTVYSDKVTFTGSAKMVLTNSTSKWMASTIMNPSPAMESFNLQANWVASSVYINDAFGVTHNTPWIDSGQAWSAGTANSGTDYLQYDLKSPRWVQGIVTQGRSNADQWVTSAKVEVSPDNTNWITVFSSQALNSDRNTKVYTNFPKVMYARYVRVTPIGILNYASMRLGIVLRDAIFKSCKEIIDHFPNATSGVYTIDPDGTAGTQAATTCYCDMTTDGGGWTLVLNYLHAGGTNPVLVTKTTALPLQGSTTLGTDESASTTTWGHASNAYLNSFTFSELRFYAKISVHARVIHFKTSHAGTISYFKTGAGSMTGIASSYTALSGHTAYLPASTASYFTDQGNAAMTEFPFWLGGTYHWGIRGSAYRWEVDDFNNSYNYHTFHQIWIR
;
A
#
# COMPACT_ATOMS: atom_id res chain seq x y z
N MET A 1 20.53 -2.97 31.02
CA MET A 1 19.85 -4.19 31.51
C MET A 1 19.59 -5.11 30.33
N LYS A 2 20.17 -6.31 30.33
CA LYS A 2 19.91 -7.32 29.30
C LYS A 2 18.55 -7.96 29.57
N LYS A 3 17.56 -7.76 28.68
CA LYS A 3 16.27 -8.46 28.77
C LYS A 3 16.37 -9.78 28.04
N THR A 4 16.31 -10.87 28.78
CA THR A 4 16.19 -12.24 28.25
C THR A 4 14.71 -12.56 28.13
N PHE A 5 14.22 -12.86 26.94
CA PHE A 5 12.84 -13.28 26.70
C PHE A 5 12.78 -14.80 26.57
N LEU A 6 11.91 -15.42 27.35
CA LEU A 6 11.52 -16.83 27.24
C LEU A 6 10.24 -16.89 26.41
N PHE A 7 10.23 -17.61 25.27
CA PHE A 7 9.04 -17.73 24.41
C PHE A 7 8.29 -19.02 24.68
N ILE A 8 6.98 -18.90 24.81
CA ILE A 8 6.01 -20.02 24.84
C ILE A 8 5.43 -20.20 23.43
N LEU A 9 5.41 -21.43 22.98
CA LEU A 9 5.04 -21.86 21.63
C LEU A 9 3.52 -21.93 21.48
N LEU A 10 2.94 -21.25 20.49
CA LEU A 10 1.60 -21.50 19.96
C LEU A 10 1.71 -22.19 18.61
N THR A 11 1.12 -23.37 18.50
CA THR A 11 1.07 -24.17 17.28
C THR A 11 -0.09 -23.74 16.40
N GLN A 12 0.18 -23.41 15.14
CA GLN A 12 -0.81 -23.40 14.06
C GLN A 12 -0.34 -24.26 12.90
N MET A 13 -1.28 -24.98 12.29
CA MET A 13 -1.08 -25.86 11.15
C MET A 13 -0.71 -25.06 9.91
N SER A 14 0.41 -25.43 9.27
CA SER A 14 0.89 -24.87 8.02
C SER A 14 0.76 -25.87 6.89
N PHE A 15 0.31 -25.41 5.74
CA PHE A 15 0.42 -26.16 4.48
C PHE A 15 1.90 -26.25 4.07
N LEU A 16 2.38 -27.46 3.74
CA LEU A 16 3.75 -27.75 3.39
C LEU A 16 4.10 -27.19 1.99
N ILE A 17 4.93 -26.18 1.97
CA ILE A 17 5.99 -26.05 0.96
C ILE A 17 7.27 -26.41 1.71
N ALA A 18 8.08 -27.30 1.16
CA ALA A 18 9.29 -27.77 1.81
C ALA A 18 10.28 -26.61 1.99
N GLN A 19 10.27 -26.00 3.16
CA GLN A 19 11.19 -24.92 3.53
C GLN A 19 12.43 -25.57 4.17
N THR A 20 13.60 -25.22 3.67
CA THR A 20 14.85 -25.77 4.14
C THR A 20 15.18 -25.21 5.53
N ALA A 21 15.19 -26.06 6.54
CA ALA A 21 15.65 -25.68 7.87
C ALA A 21 17.16 -25.46 7.87
N THR A 22 17.61 -24.33 8.37
CA THR A 22 19.04 -24.00 8.50
C THR A 22 19.46 -24.04 9.97
N ASN A 23 20.50 -24.80 10.26
CA ASN A 23 21.04 -24.91 11.61
C ASN A 23 22.11 -23.83 11.86
N SER A 24 22.23 -23.35 13.11
CA SER A 24 23.37 -22.52 13.49
C SER A 24 24.66 -23.34 13.52
N SER A 25 25.73 -22.82 12.90
CA SER A 25 27.09 -23.40 12.92
C SER A 25 27.93 -22.93 14.10
N GLY A 26 27.47 -21.83 14.76
CA GLY A 26 28.14 -21.22 15.91
C GLY A 26 27.34 -20.04 16.44
N SER A 27 27.87 -19.36 17.46
CA SER A 27 27.35 -18.08 17.95
C SER A 27 27.75 -16.95 17.00
N GLY A 28 26.89 -15.97 16.79
CA GLY A 28 27.20 -14.83 15.91
C GLY A 28 25.98 -14.00 15.54
N ASN A 29 26.17 -13.07 14.60
CA ASN A 29 25.10 -12.24 14.09
C ASN A 29 24.14 -13.03 13.19
N PHE A 30 22.85 -12.77 13.32
CA PHE A 30 21.81 -13.41 12.51
C PHE A 30 22.06 -13.27 11.00
N ASN A 31 22.50 -12.10 10.57
CA ASN A 31 22.73 -11.80 9.14
C ASN A 31 24.10 -12.29 8.62
N ASN A 32 24.95 -12.89 9.45
CA ASN A 32 26.23 -13.41 9.02
C ASN A 32 26.07 -14.85 8.51
N THR A 33 26.42 -15.10 7.27
CA THR A 33 26.35 -16.44 6.65
C THR A 33 27.18 -17.48 7.39
N ALA A 34 28.35 -17.10 7.97
CA ALA A 34 29.17 -17.99 8.77
C ALA A 34 28.49 -18.47 10.07
N THR A 35 27.45 -17.83 10.51
CA THR A 35 26.64 -18.22 11.68
C THR A 35 25.77 -19.45 11.39
N TRP A 36 25.58 -19.82 10.12
CA TRP A 36 24.65 -20.84 9.67
C TRP A 36 25.34 -21.91 8.83
N THR A 37 24.85 -23.16 8.89
CA THR A 37 25.39 -24.29 8.12
C THR A 37 25.12 -24.20 6.61
N SER A 38 24.15 -23.40 6.21
CA SER A 38 23.85 -23.03 4.82
C SER A 38 23.33 -21.61 4.79
N PRO A 39 23.38 -20.92 3.64
CA PRO A 39 22.80 -19.58 3.53
C PRO A 39 21.36 -19.60 3.98
N LYS A 40 21.02 -18.71 4.92
CA LYS A 40 19.66 -18.59 5.43
C LYS A 40 18.88 -17.70 4.48
N ASP A 41 17.81 -18.25 3.90
CA ASP A 41 16.84 -17.44 3.21
C ASP A 41 15.86 -16.75 4.19
N LEU A 42 15.11 -15.77 3.71
CA LEU A 42 14.20 -14.98 4.52
C LEU A 42 12.95 -15.77 4.97
N THR A 43 12.71 -16.93 4.39
CA THR A 43 11.47 -17.72 4.55
C THR A 43 11.68 -19.04 5.29
N GLY A 44 12.92 -19.41 5.58
CA GLY A 44 13.25 -20.72 6.19
C GLY A 44 13.17 -20.73 7.72
N THR A 45 13.13 -21.92 8.29
CA THR A 45 13.27 -22.14 9.73
C THR A 45 14.73 -21.98 10.15
N ALA A 46 14.97 -21.18 11.18
CA ALA A 46 16.28 -21.06 11.83
C ALA A 46 16.34 -21.94 13.08
N ASN A 47 17.19 -22.96 13.08
CA ASN A 47 17.45 -23.78 14.26
C ASN A 47 18.70 -23.27 14.97
N VAL A 48 18.54 -22.74 16.18
CA VAL A 48 19.65 -22.34 17.03
C VAL A 48 20.00 -23.54 17.92
N LEU A 49 21.19 -24.10 17.67
CA LEU A 49 21.64 -25.29 18.36
C LEU A 49 22.12 -24.98 19.79
N MET A 50 22.14 -26.02 20.63
CA MET A 50 22.52 -25.93 22.04
C MET A 50 23.86 -25.20 22.23
N GLY A 51 23.86 -24.24 23.13
CA GLY A 51 25.07 -23.45 23.45
C GLY A 51 25.32 -22.27 22.52
N HIS A 52 24.63 -22.17 21.39
CA HIS A 52 24.80 -21.03 20.48
C HIS A 52 24.00 -19.81 20.90
N THR A 53 24.58 -18.64 20.72
CA THR A 53 23.92 -17.35 20.91
C THR A 53 23.89 -16.61 19.59
N ILE A 54 22.68 -16.34 19.10
CA ILE A 54 22.47 -15.57 17.88
C ILE A 54 22.12 -14.13 18.26
N THR A 55 22.85 -13.18 17.70
CA THR A 55 22.68 -11.75 17.98
C THR A 55 21.98 -11.05 16.83
N VAL A 56 20.93 -10.30 17.11
CA VAL A 56 20.32 -9.37 16.16
C VAL A 56 21.05 -8.03 16.30
N PRO A 57 21.71 -7.54 15.22
CA PRO A 57 22.49 -6.31 15.28
C PRO A 57 21.64 -5.08 15.65
N ILE A 58 22.33 -4.01 16.07
CA ILE A 58 21.68 -2.73 16.46
C ILE A 58 20.84 -2.20 15.29
N ASN A 59 19.62 -1.76 15.60
CA ASN A 59 18.66 -1.18 14.64
C ASN A 59 18.29 -2.12 13.47
N ASN A 60 18.53 -3.42 13.59
CA ASN A 60 18.17 -4.37 12.56
C ASN A 60 16.87 -5.10 12.90
N THR A 61 16.08 -5.36 11.86
CA THR A 61 14.99 -6.31 11.90
C THR A 61 15.39 -7.54 11.13
N VAL A 62 15.31 -8.71 11.75
CA VAL A 62 15.60 -9.98 11.11
C VAL A 62 14.34 -10.81 11.01
N TYR A 63 14.23 -11.58 9.95
CA TYR A 63 13.04 -12.34 9.61
C TYR A 63 13.35 -13.83 9.56
N SER A 64 12.39 -14.64 9.98
CA SER A 64 12.44 -16.09 9.91
C SER A 64 11.05 -16.66 10.12
N ASP A 65 10.65 -17.68 9.37
CA ASP A 65 9.34 -18.31 9.57
C ASP A 65 9.21 -18.90 10.95
N LYS A 66 10.28 -19.50 11.42
CA LYS A 66 10.35 -20.12 12.74
C LYS A 66 11.77 -20.07 13.25
N VAL A 67 11.92 -19.80 14.53
CA VAL A 67 13.17 -20.01 15.25
C VAL A 67 12.96 -21.13 16.23
N THR A 68 13.77 -22.18 16.13
CA THR A 68 13.78 -23.31 17.07
C THR A 68 15.03 -23.23 17.91
N PHE A 69 14.89 -23.32 19.22
CA PHE A 69 15.98 -23.35 20.15
C PHE A 69 16.13 -24.75 20.75
N THR A 70 17.37 -25.23 20.86
CA THR A 70 17.69 -26.49 21.56
C THR A 70 18.53 -26.21 22.79
N GLY A 71 18.15 -26.80 23.91
CA GLY A 71 18.89 -26.67 25.17
C GLY A 71 19.09 -25.24 25.63
N SER A 72 20.32 -24.80 25.82
CA SER A 72 20.69 -23.46 26.30
C SER A 72 20.87 -22.41 25.20
N ALA A 73 20.39 -22.69 23.98
CA ALA A 73 20.47 -21.75 22.85
C ALA A 73 19.72 -20.43 23.14
N LYS A 74 20.24 -19.32 22.63
CA LYS A 74 19.69 -17.96 22.90
C LYS A 74 19.66 -17.12 21.63
N MET A 75 18.68 -16.20 21.59
CA MET A 75 18.70 -15.04 20.70
C MET A 75 18.79 -13.77 21.53
N VAL A 76 19.65 -12.85 21.15
CA VAL A 76 19.88 -11.57 21.86
C VAL A 76 19.56 -10.42 20.91
N LEU A 77 18.62 -9.58 21.32
CA LEU A 77 18.35 -8.28 20.68
C LEU A 77 19.29 -7.25 21.31
N THR A 78 20.11 -6.59 20.51
CA THR A 78 21.19 -5.74 21.05
C THR A 78 20.70 -4.41 21.60
N ASN A 79 19.54 -3.92 21.15
CA ASN A 79 18.88 -2.73 21.69
C ASN A 79 17.34 -2.78 21.52
N SER A 80 16.65 -1.73 21.99
CA SER A 80 15.18 -1.65 21.92
C SER A 80 14.60 -1.53 20.50
N THR A 81 15.41 -1.19 19.51
CA THR A 81 15.02 -1.06 18.10
C THR A 81 15.41 -2.30 17.28
N SER A 82 16.24 -3.20 17.82
CA SER A 82 16.49 -4.49 17.19
C SER A 82 15.30 -5.42 17.35
N LYS A 83 14.85 -6.03 16.27
CA LYS A 83 13.64 -6.86 16.25
C LYS A 83 13.92 -8.19 15.57
N TRP A 84 13.30 -9.25 16.09
CA TRP A 84 13.05 -10.46 15.33
C TRP A 84 11.55 -10.50 15.01
N MET A 85 11.21 -10.79 13.76
CA MET A 85 9.84 -10.97 13.32
C MET A 85 9.72 -12.33 12.65
N ALA A 86 8.70 -13.09 13.03
CA ALA A 86 8.35 -14.27 12.27
C ALA A 86 7.91 -13.84 10.87
N SER A 87 8.44 -14.48 9.84
CA SER A 87 8.06 -14.15 8.46
C SER A 87 6.59 -14.45 8.19
N THR A 88 5.97 -15.34 8.95
CA THR A 88 4.52 -15.58 8.95
C THR A 88 3.68 -14.46 9.55
N ILE A 89 4.28 -13.55 10.35
CA ILE A 89 3.58 -12.34 10.85
C ILE A 89 3.64 -11.24 9.76
N MET A 90 4.57 -11.32 8.87
CA MET A 90 4.58 -10.55 7.62
C MET A 90 3.89 -11.42 6.56
N ASN A 91 2.60 -11.34 6.58
CA ASN A 91 1.70 -12.09 5.71
C ASN A 91 1.98 -11.90 4.23
N PRO A 92 1.74 -12.91 3.44
CA PRO A 92 2.40 -14.20 3.38
C PRO A 92 3.84 -14.07 2.89
N SER A 93 4.61 -15.14 2.84
CA SER A 93 5.96 -15.17 2.21
C SER A 93 6.00 -14.24 1.01
N PRO A 94 6.96 -13.29 0.89
CA PRO A 94 6.98 -12.37 -0.23
C PRO A 94 6.85 -13.18 -1.52
N ALA A 95 5.73 -13.02 -2.20
CA ALA A 95 5.50 -13.75 -3.44
C ALA A 95 6.56 -13.31 -4.43
N MET A 96 7.38 -14.24 -4.89
CA MET A 96 8.32 -13.97 -5.96
C MET A 96 7.63 -14.23 -7.29
N GLU A 97 7.60 -13.23 -8.15
CA GLU A 97 7.17 -13.38 -9.54
C GLU A 97 8.35 -13.39 -10.49
N SER A 98 8.41 -14.44 -11.29
CA SER A 98 9.41 -14.61 -12.33
C SER A 98 8.84 -15.55 -13.40
N PHE A 99 7.76 -15.10 -14.06
CA PHE A 99 7.02 -15.95 -15.00
C PHE A 99 7.75 -16.12 -16.33
N ASN A 100 7.75 -17.33 -16.86
CA ASN A 100 8.13 -17.61 -18.24
C ASN A 100 7.01 -17.20 -19.20
N LEU A 101 6.74 -15.90 -19.27
CA LEU A 101 5.70 -15.32 -20.12
C LEU A 101 6.26 -14.05 -20.77
N GLN A 102 6.44 -14.08 -22.09
CA GLN A 102 7.01 -12.96 -22.87
C GLN A 102 6.36 -11.60 -22.53
N ALA A 103 5.04 -11.58 -22.36
CA ALA A 103 4.30 -10.35 -22.08
C ALA A 103 4.74 -9.63 -20.78
N ASN A 104 5.46 -10.31 -19.87
CA ASN A 104 5.97 -9.71 -18.63
C ASN A 104 7.37 -9.11 -18.77
N TRP A 105 8.06 -9.34 -19.88
CA TRP A 105 9.47 -8.99 -20.04
C TRP A 105 9.70 -7.98 -21.16
N VAL A 106 10.58 -7.04 -20.87
CA VAL A 106 11.17 -6.15 -21.87
C VAL A 106 12.67 -6.14 -21.66
N ALA A 107 13.43 -6.49 -22.68
CA ALA A 107 14.87 -6.33 -22.75
C ALA A 107 15.20 -5.21 -23.74
N SER A 108 16.12 -4.31 -23.39
CA SER A 108 16.57 -3.25 -24.30
C SER A 108 17.27 -3.81 -25.54
N SER A 109 17.98 -4.91 -25.33
CA SER A 109 18.67 -5.69 -26.35
C SER A 109 18.81 -7.15 -25.90
N VAL A 110 19.04 -8.04 -26.84
CA VAL A 110 19.33 -9.46 -26.55
C VAL A 110 20.48 -9.90 -27.46
N TYR A 111 21.42 -10.68 -26.91
CA TYR A 111 22.53 -11.24 -27.65
C TYR A 111 22.04 -12.01 -28.88
N ILE A 112 22.60 -11.71 -30.04
CA ILE A 112 22.24 -12.23 -31.38
C ILE A 112 20.74 -12.17 -31.69
N ASN A 113 19.97 -11.32 -30.98
CA ASN A 113 18.52 -11.15 -31.15
C ASN A 113 17.71 -12.45 -30.95
N ASP A 114 18.12 -13.31 -30.03
CA ASP A 114 17.38 -14.52 -29.72
C ASP A 114 15.94 -14.22 -29.32
N ALA A 115 15.02 -15.01 -29.85
CA ALA A 115 13.61 -14.92 -29.50
C ALA A 115 13.38 -15.24 -28.01
N PHE A 116 12.32 -14.72 -27.44
CA PHE A 116 11.96 -15.01 -26.05
C PHE A 116 11.83 -16.54 -25.83
N GLY A 117 12.38 -17.00 -24.73
CA GLY A 117 12.43 -18.43 -24.38
C GLY A 117 13.56 -19.21 -25.05
N VAL A 118 14.37 -18.57 -25.89
CA VAL A 118 15.48 -19.21 -26.59
C VAL A 118 16.81 -18.72 -25.98
N THR A 119 17.70 -19.63 -25.73
CA THR A 119 19.08 -19.46 -25.22
C THR A 119 19.37 -18.19 -24.41
N HIS A 120 19.73 -17.06 -25.04
CA HIS A 120 20.15 -15.81 -24.38
C HIS A 120 18.96 -14.89 -24.02
N ASN A 121 17.74 -15.37 -24.15
CA ASN A 121 16.52 -14.64 -23.82
C ASN A 121 15.59 -15.46 -22.92
N THR A 122 16.16 -15.98 -21.81
CA THR A 122 15.46 -16.73 -20.78
C THR A 122 15.62 -16.03 -19.42
N PRO A 123 15.01 -14.86 -19.22
CA PRO A 123 15.29 -13.95 -18.11
C PRO A 123 14.77 -14.40 -16.73
N TRP A 124 13.89 -15.39 -16.64
CA TRP A 124 13.24 -15.80 -15.39
C TRP A 124 14.18 -16.63 -14.50
N ILE A 125 13.94 -16.60 -13.21
CA ILE A 125 14.66 -17.36 -12.18
C ILE A 125 14.61 -18.86 -12.48
N ASP A 126 15.72 -19.54 -12.23
CA ASP A 126 15.93 -20.97 -12.49
C ASP A 126 15.80 -21.40 -13.95
N SER A 127 15.80 -20.47 -14.90
CA SER A 127 15.88 -20.82 -16.33
C SER A 127 17.19 -21.52 -16.70
N GLY A 128 17.17 -22.25 -17.81
CA GLY A 128 18.34 -23.02 -18.26
C GLY A 128 19.53 -22.18 -18.74
N GLN A 129 19.34 -20.89 -18.99
CA GLN A 129 20.43 -19.94 -19.31
C GLN A 129 20.25 -18.61 -18.57
N ALA A 130 19.96 -17.52 -19.27
CA ALA A 130 19.69 -16.18 -18.74
C ALA A 130 19.24 -15.24 -19.87
N TRP A 131 18.80 -14.03 -19.56
CA TRP A 131 18.94 -12.91 -20.47
C TRP A 131 20.43 -12.54 -20.56
N SER A 132 20.90 -12.33 -21.79
CA SER A 132 22.22 -11.75 -22.06
C SER A 132 22.03 -10.53 -22.96
N ALA A 133 22.64 -9.40 -22.61
CA ALA A 133 22.52 -8.16 -23.35
C ALA A 133 23.06 -8.28 -24.80
N GLY A 134 22.65 -7.39 -25.69
CA GLY A 134 23.14 -7.35 -27.06
C GLY A 134 24.64 -7.04 -27.17
N THR A 135 25.16 -6.31 -26.19
CA THR A 135 26.61 -6.03 -26.04
C THR A 135 27.10 -6.49 -24.67
N ALA A 136 28.41 -6.73 -24.56
CA ALA A 136 28.98 -7.25 -23.32
C ALA A 136 28.65 -6.38 -22.11
N ASN A 137 28.82 -5.06 -22.24
CA ASN A 137 28.47 -4.08 -21.22
C ASN A 137 28.30 -2.69 -21.89
N SER A 138 27.09 -2.36 -22.28
CA SER A 138 26.78 -1.03 -22.85
C SER A 138 26.62 0.06 -21.81
N GLY A 139 26.36 -0.31 -20.53
CA GLY A 139 25.94 0.62 -19.48
C GLY A 139 24.53 1.18 -19.67
N THR A 140 23.90 0.85 -20.78
CA THR A 140 22.54 1.33 -21.15
C THR A 140 21.54 0.19 -21.34
N ASP A 141 22.03 -1.05 -21.51
CA ASP A 141 21.17 -2.22 -21.61
C ASP A 141 20.46 -2.49 -20.29
N TYR A 142 19.20 -2.90 -20.36
CA TYR A 142 18.39 -3.22 -19.19
C TYR A 142 17.50 -4.43 -19.42
N LEU A 143 17.14 -5.07 -18.32
CA LEU A 143 16.06 -6.03 -18.26
C LEU A 143 14.94 -5.45 -17.37
N GLN A 144 13.70 -5.50 -17.88
CA GLN A 144 12.53 -4.94 -17.20
C GLN A 144 11.44 -6.01 -17.06
N TYR A 145 10.79 -6.01 -15.90
CA TYR A 145 9.62 -6.83 -15.62
C TYR A 145 8.36 -5.97 -15.50
N ASP A 146 7.25 -6.38 -16.15
CA ASP A 146 5.92 -5.79 -16.06
C ASP A 146 5.00 -6.67 -15.19
N LEU A 147 4.62 -6.20 -14.03
CA LEU A 147 3.71 -6.85 -13.09
C LEU A 147 2.23 -6.82 -13.55
N LYS A 148 1.92 -6.20 -14.69
CA LYS A 148 0.59 -5.99 -15.30
C LYS A 148 -0.31 -5.01 -14.54
N SER A 149 -0.15 -4.86 -13.27
CA SER A 149 -0.77 -3.83 -12.44
C SER A 149 0.23 -3.34 -11.39
N PRO A 150 0.07 -2.12 -10.87
CA PRO A 150 0.90 -1.66 -9.76
C PRO A 150 0.71 -2.54 -8.53
N ARG A 151 1.82 -2.98 -7.92
CA ARG A 151 1.87 -3.82 -6.72
C ARG A 151 2.97 -3.34 -5.78
N TRP A 152 2.94 -3.79 -4.55
CA TRP A 152 3.97 -3.48 -3.57
C TRP A 152 5.21 -4.34 -3.82
N VAL A 153 6.25 -3.71 -4.34
CA VAL A 153 7.56 -4.34 -4.61
C VAL A 153 8.45 -4.17 -3.41
N GLN A 154 8.82 -5.27 -2.78
CA GLN A 154 9.75 -5.30 -1.66
C GLN A 154 11.20 -5.36 -2.11
N GLY A 155 11.48 -5.93 -3.27
CA GLY A 155 12.84 -6.12 -3.74
C GLY A 155 12.91 -6.90 -5.05
N ILE A 156 14.11 -7.34 -5.35
CA ILE A 156 14.40 -8.21 -6.48
C ILE A 156 15.17 -9.45 -6.01
N VAL A 157 15.12 -10.50 -6.81
CA VAL A 157 16.02 -11.65 -6.70
C VAL A 157 16.73 -11.83 -8.03
N THR A 158 18.03 -12.08 -7.99
CA THR A 158 18.84 -12.24 -9.19
C THR A 158 19.67 -13.52 -9.13
N GLN A 159 19.97 -14.08 -10.30
CA GLN A 159 20.93 -15.14 -10.52
C GLN A 159 21.81 -14.80 -11.71
N GLY A 160 23.00 -15.36 -11.79
CA GLY A 160 23.83 -15.32 -12.98
C GLY A 160 23.31 -16.24 -14.09
N ARG A 161 24.07 -16.39 -15.17
CA ARG A 161 23.79 -17.33 -16.25
C ARG A 161 24.11 -18.76 -15.80
N SER A 162 23.18 -19.70 -15.98
CA SER A 162 23.30 -21.04 -15.41
C SER A 162 24.44 -21.89 -16.02
N ASN A 163 24.73 -21.71 -17.31
CA ASN A 163 25.63 -22.55 -18.10
C ASN A 163 26.95 -21.88 -18.48
N ALA A 164 27.25 -20.67 -18.01
CA ALA A 164 28.49 -19.96 -18.26
C ALA A 164 28.87 -19.04 -17.10
N ASP A 165 30.17 -18.74 -16.92
CA ASP A 165 30.66 -17.76 -15.93
C ASP A 165 30.40 -16.33 -16.40
N GLN A 166 29.13 -15.95 -16.40
CA GLN A 166 28.64 -14.66 -16.82
C GLN A 166 27.52 -14.21 -15.88
N TRP A 167 27.70 -13.05 -15.23
CA TRP A 167 26.69 -12.47 -14.35
C TRP A 167 26.87 -10.98 -14.14
N VAL A 168 25.83 -10.35 -13.68
CA VAL A 168 25.83 -8.94 -13.25
C VAL A 168 26.31 -8.89 -11.81
N THR A 169 27.43 -8.21 -11.55
CA THR A 169 28.00 -8.03 -10.21
C THR A 169 27.43 -6.82 -9.48
N SER A 170 26.99 -5.81 -10.23
CA SER A 170 26.26 -4.66 -9.68
C SER A 170 25.33 -4.05 -10.74
N ALA A 171 24.24 -3.42 -10.29
CA ALA A 171 23.26 -2.81 -11.17
C ALA A 171 22.61 -1.55 -10.57
N LYS A 172 22.12 -0.67 -11.44
CA LYS A 172 21.10 0.30 -11.11
C LYS A 172 19.73 -0.39 -11.11
N VAL A 173 18.91 -0.10 -10.11
CA VAL A 173 17.54 -0.62 -10.01
C VAL A 173 16.56 0.53 -9.96
N GLU A 174 15.57 0.49 -10.82
CA GLU A 174 14.53 1.50 -10.95
C GLU A 174 13.14 0.87 -10.96
N VAL A 175 12.16 1.60 -10.47
CA VAL A 175 10.75 1.21 -10.49
C VAL A 175 9.89 2.31 -11.10
N SER A 176 8.75 1.93 -11.69
CA SER A 176 7.80 2.88 -12.25
C SER A 176 6.37 2.37 -12.13
N PRO A 177 5.38 3.24 -11.82
CA PRO A 177 3.98 2.87 -11.86
C PRO A 177 3.41 2.85 -13.29
N ASP A 178 4.00 3.58 -14.24
CA ASP A 178 3.41 3.93 -15.55
C ASP A 178 4.36 3.75 -16.74
N ASN A 179 5.58 3.23 -16.53
CA ASN A 179 6.65 3.07 -17.54
C ASN A 179 7.21 4.39 -18.12
N THR A 180 6.84 5.52 -17.51
CA THR A 180 7.26 6.86 -17.96
C THR A 180 8.04 7.57 -16.85
N ASN A 181 7.50 7.54 -15.64
CA ASN A 181 8.09 8.17 -14.47
C ASN A 181 8.87 7.13 -13.68
N TRP A 182 10.20 7.21 -13.71
CA TRP A 182 11.09 6.25 -13.09
C TRP A 182 11.69 6.78 -11.78
N ILE A 183 11.65 5.95 -10.75
CA ILE A 183 12.27 6.21 -9.44
C ILE A 183 13.47 5.29 -9.30
N THR A 184 14.64 5.85 -9.12
CA THR A 184 15.86 5.09 -8.81
C THR A 184 15.82 4.62 -7.37
N VAL A 185 15.77 3.30 -7.18
CA VAL A 185 15.82 2.65 -5.86
C VAL A 185 17.28 2.49 -5.42
N PHE A 186 18.11 2.03 -6.34
CA PHE A 186 19.55 1.93 -6.17
C PHE A 186 20.28 2.48 -7.39
N SER A 187 21.20 3.41 -7.16
CA SER A 187 22.09 3.89 -8.23
C SER A 187 23.18 2.88 -8.59
N SER A 188 23.59 2.05 -7.62
CA SER A 188 24.50 0.91 -7.80
C SER A 188 24.31 -0.06 -6.62
N GLN A 189 23.85 -1.27 -6.90
CA GLN A 189 23.60 -2.32 -5.92
C GLN A 189 24.42 -3.56 -6.27
N ALA A 190 25.14 -4.10 -5.31
CA ALA A 190 25.86 -5.38 -5.47
C ALA A 190 24.87 -6.52 -5.66
N LEU A 191 25.15 -7.39 -6.63
CA LEU A 191 24.32 -8.53 -7.00
C LEU A 191 25.11 -9.85 -6.93
N ASN A 192 25.12 -10.62 -8.00
CA ASN A 192 25.66 -11.99 -8.02
C ASN A 192 27.19 -12.05 -8.06
N SER A 193 27.72 -13.12 -7.46
CA SER A 193 29.14 -13.52 -7.51
C SER A 193 29.33 -14.91 -8.09
N ASP A 194 28.23 -15.57 -8.50
CA ASP A 194 28.26 -16.89 -9.14
C ASP A 194 27.05 -17.06 -10.08
N ARG A 195 26.96 -18.26 -10.68
CA ARG A 195 25.91 -18.59 -11.67
C ARG A 195 24.51 -18.75 -11.07
N ASN A 196 24.40 -19.42 -9.93
CA ASN A 196 23.12 -20.04 -9.52
C ASN A 196 22.59 -19.58 -8.16
N THR A 197 23.42 -18.93 -7.34
CA THR A 197 22.95 -18.40 -6.06
C THR A 197 21.87 -17.34 -6.28
N LYS A 198 20.72 -17.52 -5.66
CA LYS A 198 19.66 -16.51 -5.61
C LYS A 198 20.06 -15.39 -4.66
N VAL A 199 20.35 -14.23 -5.20
CA VAL A 199 20.69 -13.03 -4.41
C VAL A 199 19.43 -12.21 -4.24
N TYR A 200 18.89 -12.19 -3.02
CA TYR A 200 17.73 -11.36 -2.65
C TYR A 200 18.21 -9.97 -2.23
N THR A 201 17.68 -8.97 -2.88
CA THR A 201 17.99 -7.56 -2.63
C THR A 201 16.71 -6.84 -2.22
N ASN A 202 16.54 -6.58 -0.92
CA ASN A 202 15.42 -5.82 -0.43
C ASN A 202 15.60 -4.32 -0.71
N PHE A 203 14.54 -3.67 -1.13
CA PHE A 203 14.50 -2.22 -1.27
C PHE A 203 14.55 -1.54 0.11
N PRO A 204 15.17 -0.35 0.23
CA PRO A 204 15.18 0.42 1.47
C PRO A 204 13.77 0.73 1.98
N LYS A 205 12.82 0.84 1.05
CA LYS A 205 11.38 0.98 1.29
C LYS A 205 10.63 0.14 0.27
N VAL A 206 9.50 -0.44 0.67
CA VAL A 206 8.58 -1.10 -0.26
C VAL A 206 8.03 -0.06 -1.23
N MET A 207 8.04 -0.35 -2.52
CA MET A 207 7.66 0.58 -3.59
C MET A 207 6.36 0.12 -4.26
N TYR A 208 5.42 1.05 -4.47
CA TYR A 208 4.23 0.76 -5.28
C TYR A 208 4.54 1.00 -6.75
N ALA A 209 4.68 -0.08 -7.51
CA ALA A 209 5.14 -0.01 -8.88
C ALA A 209 4.54 -1.13 -9.73
N ARG A 210 4.40 -0.87 -11.02
CA ARG A 210 4.07 -1.87 -12.04
C ARG A 210 5.31 -2.40 -12.74
N TYR A 211 6.30 -1.55 -12.94
CA TYR A 211 7.52 -1.90 -13.68
C TYR A 211 8.73 -1.88 -12.78
N VAL A 212 9.59 -2.87 -12.93
CA VAL A 212 10.90 -2.95 -12.29
C VAL A 212 11.95 -3.11 -13.37
N ARG A 213 12.96 -2.22 -13.39
CA ARG A 213 14.05 -2.22 -14.35
C ARG A 213 15.38 -2.38 -13.66
N VAL A 214 16.21 -3.26 -14.20
CA VAL A 214 17.58 -3.52 -13.72
C VAL A 214 18.55 -3.26 -14.88
N THR A 215 19.45 -2.30 -14.68
CA THR A 215 20.48 -1.89 -15.65
C THR A 215 21.84 -2.33 -15.12
N PRO A 216 22.55 -3.27 -15.76
CA PRO A 216 23.89 -3.70 -15.37
C PRO A 216 24.88 -2.54 -15.32
N ILE A 217 25.69 -2.49 -14.25
CA ILE A 217 26.83 -1.56 -14.10
C ILE A 217 28.13 -2.36 -14.08
N GLY A 218 28.24 -3.29 -13.14
CA GLY A 218 29.36 -4.22 -13.04
C GLY A 218 28.99 -5.61 -13.54
N ILE A 219 29.92 -6.26 -14.21
CA ILE A 219 29.70 -7.60 -14.78
C ILE A 219 30.93 -8.48 -14.58
N LEU A 220 30.72 -9.80 -14.61
CA LEU A 220 31.77 -10.75 -14.91
C LEU A 220 31.59 -11.29 -16.32
N ASN A 221 32.63 -11.16 -17.16
CA ASN A 221 32.70 -11.58 -18.53
C ASN A 221 31.63 -11.03 -19.49
N TYR A 222 30.34 -11.12 -19.12
CA TYR A 222 29.23 -10.66 -19.96
C TYR A 222 28.01 -10.25 -19.11
N ALA A 223 27.26 -9.24 -19.55
CA ALA A 223 26.02 -8.80 -18.90
C ALA A 223 24.92 -9.85 -19.10
N SER A 224 24.86 -10.80 -18.16
CA SER A 224 23.86 -11.88 -18.16
C SER A 224 23.20 -12.00 -16.81
N MET A 225 21.87 -12.14 -16.75
CA MET A 225 21.14 -12.28 -15.49
C MET A 225 19.79 -12.97 -15.68
N ARG A 226 19.35 -13.61 -14.59
CA ARG A 226 17.98 -14.03 -14.37
C ARG A 226 17.41 -13.17 -13.24
N LEU A 227 16.15 -12.74 -13.38
CA LEU A 227 15.51 -11.77 -12.49
C LEU A 227 14.18 -12.29 -12.02
N GLY A 228 13.87 -12.05 -10.75
CA GLY A 228 12.55 -12.19 -10.16
C GLY A 228 12.23 -10.96 -9.32
N ILE A 229 10.96 -10.68 -9.17
CA ILE A 229 10.45 -9.55 -8.38
C ILE A 229 9.90 -10.09 -7.07
N VAL A 230 10.39 -9.55 -5.97
CA VAL A 230 9.91 -9.87 -4.62
C VAL A 230 8.78 -8.92 -4.29
N LEU A 231 7.60 -9.48 -4.16
CA LEU A 231 6.38 -8.74 -3.84
C LEU A 231 6.07 -8.84 -2.35
N ARG A 232 5.46 -7.82 -1.85
CA ARG A 232 4.90 -7.81 -0.51
C ARG A 232 3.44 -7.43 -0.60
N ASP A 233 2.58 -8.22 0.02
CA ASP A 233 1.23 -7.79 0.37
C ASP A 233 1.33 -6.87 1.60
N ALA A 234 1.94 -5.70 1.40
CA ALA A 234 1.95 -4.66 2.40
C ALA A 234 0.58 -4.01 2.36
N ILE A 235 -0.27 -4.41 3.26
CA ILE A 235 -1.58 -3.80 3.40
C ILE A 235 -1.43 -2.68 4.42
N PHE A 236 -1.41 -1.45 3.92
CA PHE A 236 -1.45 -0.26 4.76
C PHE A 236 -2.86 -0.08 5.31
N LYS A 237 -2.98 0.49 6.50
CA LYS A 237 -4.27 0.68 7.16
C LYS A 237 -5.04 1.88 6.63
N SER A 238 -4.36 2.82 5.97
CA SER A 238 -4.98 4.05 5.46
C SER A 238 -4.17 4.68 4.35
N CYS A 239 -4.78 5.57 3.59
CA CYS A 239 -4.08 6.44 2.64
C CYS A 239 -3.01 7.31 3.33
N LYS A 240 -3.23 7.68 4.61
CA LYS A 240 -2.24 8.43 5.41
C LYS A 240 -0.98 7.61 5.63
N GLU A 241 -1.11 6.34 5.99
CA GLU A 241 0.04 5.47 6.16
C GLU A 241 0.79 5.27 4.84
N ILE A 242 0.08 5.21 3.71
CA ILE A 242 0.70 5.13 2.38
C ILE A 242 1.56 6.37 2.10
N ILE A 243 1.02 7.59 2.26
CA ILE A 243 1.77 8.82 1.96
C ILE A 243 2.93 9.03 2.92
N ASP A 244 2.81 8.61 4.18
CA ASP A 244 3.89 8.68 5.16
C ASP A 244 5.08 7.78 4.79
N HIS A 245 4.80 6.64 4.16
CA HIS A 245 5.84 5.74 3.65
C HIS A 245 6.35 6.14 2.27
N PHE A 246 5.49 6.71 1.45
CA PHE A 246 5.74 7.09 0.06
C PHE A 246 5.33 8.54 -0.19
N PRO A 247 6.17 9.53 0.19
CA PRO A 247 5.85 10.95 0.04
C PRO A 247 5.52 11.40 -1.39
N ASN A 248 5.91 10.60 -2.38
CA ASN A 248 5.64 10.84 -3.81
C ASN A 248 4.49 9.98 -4.36
N ALA A 249 3.69 9.34 -3.49
CA ALA A 249 2.53 8.60 -3.94
C ALA A 249 1.54 9.53 -4.66
N THR A 250 0.98 9.08 -5.78
CA THR A 250 0.01 9.86 -6.56
C THR A 250 -1.42 9.51 -6.14
N SER A 251 -2.34 10.46 -6.31
CA SER A 251 -3.76 10.20 -6.07
C SER A 251 -4.27 9.09 -7.00
N GLY A 252 -5.10 8.21 -6.47
CA GLY A 252 -5.60 7.05 -7.21
C GLY A 252 -6.19 5.97 -6.34
N VAL A 253 -6.42 4.82 -6.95
CA VAL A 253 -7.02 3.65 -6.30
C VAL A 253 -5.92 2.80 -5.65
N TYR A 254 -6.12 2.47 -4.36
CA TYR A 254 -5.23 1.65 -3.55
C TYR A 254 -6.01 0.58 -2.80
N THR A 255 -5.32 -0.44 -2.30
CA THR A 255 -5.87 -1.41 -1.36
C THR A 255 -5.32 -1.12 0.03
N ILE A 256 -6.21 -1.02 1.01
CA ILE A 256 -5.90 -0.81 2.44
C ILE A 256 -6.61 -1.85 3.29
N ASP A 257 -6.10 -2.08 4.50
CA ASP A 257 -6.71 -2.94 5.50
C ASP A 257 -6.89 -2.12 6.80
N PRO A 258 -8.08 -1.55 7.03
CA PRO A 258 -8.26 -0.50 8.05
C PRO A 258 -7.98 -0.93 9.48
N ASP A 259 -8.22 -2.20 9.83
CA ASP A 259 -7.94 -2.75 11.16
C ASP A 259 -6.69 -3.66 11.17
N GLY A 260 -6.08 -3.87 10.00
CA GLY A 260 -4.86 -4.65 9.80
C GLY A 260 -5.09 -6.15 9.78
N THR A 261 -4.05 -6.92 9.46
CA THR A 261 -4.11 -8.38 9.22
C THR A 261 -4.63 -9.21 10.40
N ALA A 262 -4.65 -8.65 11.61
CA ALA A 262 -5.24 -9.28 12.80
C ALA A 262 -6.69 -8.83 13.04
N GLY A 263 -7.20 -7.92 12.24
CA GLY A 263 -8.55 -7.39 12.33
C GLY A 263 -9.60 -8.33 11.76
N THR A 264 -10.85 -7.88 11.79
CA THR A 264 -12.00 -8.64 11.31
C THR A 264 -12.47 -8.20 9.93
N GLN A 265 -12.02 -7.04 9.47
CA GLN A 265 -12.35 -6.50 8.15
C GLN A 265 -11.40 -7.06 7.09
N ALA A 266 -11.94 -7.38 5.94
CA ALA A 266 -11.11 -7.71 4.79
C ALA A 266 -10.45 -6.44 4.23
N ALA A 267 -9.29 -6.61 3.61
CA ALA A 267 -8.67 -5.53 2.83
C ALA A 267 -9.66 -4.98 1.80
N THR A 268 -9.70 -3.67 1.67
CA THR A 268 -10.66 -2.97 0.81
C THR A 268 -9.96 -2.07 -0.20
N THR A 269 -10.57 -1.97 -1.38
CA THR A 269 -10.16 -0.98 -2.37
C THR A 269 -10.72 0.39 -1.97
N CYS A 270 -9.88 1.42 -2.02
CA CYS A 270 -10.25 2.81 -1.72
C CYS A 270 -9.65 3.77 -2.73
N TYR A 271 -10.18 4.97 -2.82
CA TYR A 271 -9.54 6.07 -3.53
C TYR A 271 -8.79 6.96 -2.53
N CYS A 272 -7.51 7.20 -2.79
CA CYS A 272 -6.65 8.06 -1.99
C CYS A 272 -6.39 9.38 -2.72
N ASP A 273 -6.59 10.51 -2.05
CA ASP A 273 -6.10 11.81 -2.48
C ASP A 273 -4.76 12.06 -1.77
N MET A 274 -3.68 12.06 -2.55
CA MET A 274 -2.31 12.17 -2.07
C MET A 274 -1.75 13.59 -2.18
N THR A 275 -2.58 14.57 -2.58
CA THR A 275 -2.13 15.93 -2.88
C THR A 275 -2.76 17.00 -2.00
N THR A 276 -4.05 16.93 -1.75
CA THR A 276 -4.78 17.96 -1.01
C THR A 276 -4.31 18.04 0.44
N ASP A 277 -3.90 19.22 0.88
CA ASP A 277 -3.49 19.48 2.27
C ASP A 277 -2.46 18.46 2.81
N GLY A 278 -1.43 18.17 2.01
CA GLY A 278 -0.39 17.20 2.35
C GLY A 278 -0.75 15.74 2.06
N GLY A 279 -1.93 15.47 1.51
CA GLY A 279 -2.33 14.13 1.06
C GLY A 279 -2.76 13.17 2.18
N GLY A 280 -2.90 11.92 1.80
CA GLY A 280 -3.26 10.83 2.73
C GLY A 280 -4.75 10.73 3.05
N TRP A 281 -5.62 11.32 2.24
CA TRP A 281 -7.06 11.29 2.42
C TRP A 281 -7.69 10.06 1.79
N THR A 282 -8.49 9.34 2.56
CA THR A 282 -9.29 8.18 2.11
C THR A 282 -10.73 8.61 1.87
N LEU A 283 -11.27 8.38 0.66
CA LEU A 283 -12.65 8.73 0.30
C LEU A 283 -13.64 7.77 0.98
N VAL A 284 -14.61 8.32 1.72
CA VAL A 284 -15.61 7.54 2.46
C VAL A 284 -17.05 7.86 2.09
N LEU A 285 -17.28 8.98 1.40
CA LEU A 285 -18.58 9.37 0.83
C LEU A 285 -18.34 10.01 -0.53
N ASN A 286 -19.07 9.56 -1.54
CA ASN A 286 -19.05 10.13 -2.88
C ASN A 286 -20.44 10.11 -3.50
N TYR A 287 -21.01 11.30 -3.72
CA TYR A 287 -22.28 11.49 -4.38
C TYR A 287 -22.18 12.62 -5.41
N LEU A 288 -22.35 12.26 -6.67
CA LEU A 288 -22.38 13.19 -7.79
C LEU A 288 -23.79 13.17 -8.39
N HIS A 289 -24.64 14.14 -7.99
CA HIS A 289 -26.03 14.22 -8.42
C HIS A 289 -26.17 14.98 -9.74
N ALA A 290 -26.88 14.42 -10.70
CA ALA A 290 -27.05 14.99 -12.04
C ALA A 290 -28.18 16.03 -12.13
N GLY A 291 -29.01 16.14 -11.12
CA GLY A 291 -30.20 17.02 -11.12
C GLY A 291 -31.43 16.40 -11.80
N GLY A 292 -32.60 16.75 -11.32
CA GLY A 292 -33.90 16.28 -11.83
C GLY A 292 -34.23 14.82 -11.47
N THR A 293 -33.40 14.17 -10.68
CA THR A 293 -33.58 12.80 -10.24
C THR A 293 -33.50 12.68 -8.72
N ASN A 294 -33.94 11.54 -8.18
CA ASN A 294 -33.88 11.27 -6.75
C ASN A 294 -33.35 9.84 -6.52
N PRO A 295 -32.08 9.60 -6.80
CA PRO A 295 -31.49 8.27 -6.69
C PRO A 295 -31.40 7.81 -5.23
N VAL A 296 -31.48 6.50 -5.04
CA VAL A 296 -31.35 5.88 -3.72
C VAL A 296 -29.94 6.06 -3.20
N LEU A 297 -29.83 6.46 -1.93
CA LEU A 297 -28.53 6.49 -1.24
C LEU A 297 -28.06 5.07 -0.93
N VAL A 298 -26.76 4.82 -1.09
CA VAL A 298 -26.17 3.50 -0.90
C VAL A 298 -25.23 3.52 0.30
N THR A 299 -25.62 2.82 1.36
CA THR A 299 -24.75 2.57 2.52
C THR A 299 -23.88 1.33 2.25
N LYS A 300 -22.59 1.52 2.31
CA LYS A 300 -21.58 0.46 2.08
C LYS A 300 -21.05 -0.07 3.40
N THR A 301 -21.18 -1.37 3.62
CA THR A 301 -20.83 -2.02 4.89
C THR A 301 -19.46 -2.73 4.88
N THR A 302 -18.91 -3.00 3.70
CA THR A 302 -17.66 -3.75 3.52
C THR A 302 -16.77 -3.18 2.41
N ALA A 303 -17.15 -2.04 1.84
CA ALA A 303 -16.42 -1.38 0.75
C ALA A 303 -16.47 0.14 0.93
N LEU A 304 -15.62 0.85 0.21
CA LEU A 304 -15.65 2.32 0.11
C LEU A 304 -16.10 2.74 -1.30
N PRO A 305 -16.70 3.94 -1.44
CA PRO A 305 -16.91 4.50 -2.76
C PRO A 305 -15.56 4.88 -3.38
N LEU A 306 -15.45 4.71 -4.70
CA LEU A 306 -14.32 5.22 -5.47
C LEU A 306 -14.69 6.56 -6.11
N GLN A 307 -13.67 7.35 -6.45
CA GLN A 307 -13.88 8.56 -7.21
C GLN A 307 -14.09 8.23 -8.68
N GLY A 308 -15.26 8.62 -9.20
CA GLY A 308 -15.53 8.62 -10.63
C GLY A 308 -15.26 10.00 -11.24
N SER A 309 -16.18 10.51 -12.05
CA SER A 309 -16.14 11.88 -12.55
C SER A 309 -16.18 12.89 -11.40
N THR A 310 -15.54 14.05 -11.58
CA THR A 310 -15.64 15.22 -10.70
C THR A 310 -16.37 16.38 -11.39
N THR A 311 -16.85 16.17 -12.61
CA THR A 311 -17.57 17.16 -13.42
C THR A 311 -19.04 17.12 -13.08
N LEU A 312 -19.61 18.26 -12.67
CA LEU A 312 -21.02 18.36 -12.36
C LEU A 312 -21.88 17.96 -13.56
N GLY A 313 -22.93 17.19 -13.29
CA GLY A 313 -23.93 16.78 -14.28
C GLY A 313 -23.51 15.65 -15.22
N THR A 314 -22.37 15.03 -15.02
CA THR A 314 -21.87 13.99 -15.93
C THR A 314 -22.12 12.56 -15.48
N ASP A 315 -22.31 12.33 -14.20
CA ASP A 315 -22.45 10.99 -13.64
C ASP A 315 -23.33 11.03 -12.39
N GLU A 316 -24.26 10.12 -12.30
CA GLU A 316 -25.11 9.94 -11.15
C GLU A 316 -25.44 8.48 -10.99
N SER A 317 -25.16 7.91 -9.83
CA SER A 317 -25.53 6.54 -9.47
C SER A 317 -25.23 5.45 -10.54
N ALA A 318 -24.58 5.84 -11.62
CA ALA A 318 -24.29 4.97 -12.77
C ALA A 318 -23.42 3.79 -12.39
N SER A 319 -22.71 3.86 -11.28
CA SER A 319 -21.83 2.79 -10.81
C SER A 319 -21.97 2.58 -9.31
N THR A 320 -22.24 1.35 -8.93
CA THR A 320 -22.25 0.94 -7.52
C THR A 320 -20.88 1.04 -6.86
N THR A 321 -19.79 1.17 -7.64
CA THR A 321 -18.45 1.38 -7.10
C THR A 321 -18.18 2.82 -6.72
N THR A 322 -18.75 3.79 -7.42
CA THR A 322 -18.50 5.23 -7.18
C THR A 322 -19.55 5.89 -6.31
N TRP A 323 -20.78 5.40 -6.31
CA TRP A 323 -21.93 5.97 -5.61
C TRP A 323 -22.09 5.35 -4.22
N GLY A 324 -22.14 6.19 -3.16
CA GLY A 324 -22.44 5.73 -1.81
C GLY A 324 -21.56 6.34 -0.71
N HIS A 325 -21.76 5.83 0.49
CA HIS A 325 -20.99 6.19 1.69
C HIS A 325 -20.77 5.00 2.61
N ALA A 326 -19.69 5.03 3.40
CA ALA A 326 -19.39 4.00 4.38
C ALA A 326 -20.46 3.98 5.50
N SER A 327 -20.84 2.79 5.97
CA SER A 327 -21.64 2.66 7.19
C SER A 327 -20.82 3.10 8.42
N ASN A 328 -21.50 3.51 9.50
CA ASN A 328 -20.82 3.85 10.76
C ASN A 328 -19.96 2.71 11.27
N ALA A 329 -20.49 1.50 11.28
CA ALA A 329 -19.74 0.32 11.75
C ALA A 329 -18.47 0.08 10.92
N TYR A 330 -18.56 0.25 9.60
CA TYR A 330 -17.39 0.12 8.73
C TYR A 330 -16.41 1.28 8.93
N LEU A 331 -16.90 2.51 9.04
CA LEU A 331 -16.06 3.67 9.31
C LEU A 331 -15.35 3.60 10.66
N ASN A 332 -15.98 2.96 11.65
CA ASN A 332 -15.41 2.76 12.98
C ASN A 332 -14.19 1.80 12.97
N SER A 333 -14.04 0.96 11.95
CA SER A 333 -12.84 0.12 11.80
C SER A 333 -11.60 0.91 11.38
N PHE A 334 -11.77 2.14 10.88
CA PHE A 334 -10.67 3.01 10.46
C PHE A 334 -10.12 3.82 11.63
N THR A 335 -8.81 3.93 11.70
CA THR A 335 -8.13 4.89 12.58
C THR A 335 -7.92 6.18 11.81
N PHE A 336 -8.54 7.27 12.26
CA PHE A 336 -8.38 8.61 11.68
C PHE A 336 -8.64 9.70 12.74
N SER A 337 -8.05 10.87 12.52
CA SER A 337 -8.16 12.04 13.40
C SER A 337 -8.65 13.29 12.69
N GLU A 338 -8.85 13.25 11.38
CA GLU A 338 -9.34 14.36 10.59
C GLU A 338 -10.42 13.92 9.61
N LEU A 339 -11.38 14.78 9.39
CA LEU A 339 -12.42 14.72 8.36
C LEU A 339 -12.25 15.90 7.41
N ARG A 340 -12.42 15.66 6.10
CA ARG A 340 -12.46 16.69 5.07
C ARG A 340 -13.78 16.62 4.32
N PHE A 341 -14.41 17.77 4.13
CA PHE A 341 -15.67 17.95 3.42
C PHE A 341 -15.43 18.72 2.15
N TYR A 342 -16.03 18.26 1.07
CA TYR A 342 -16.03 18.94 -0.21
C TYR A 342 -17.42 18.88 -0.83
N ALA A 343 -18.01 20.05 -1.16
CA ALA A 343 -19.24 20.08 -1.92
C ALA A 343 -19.33 21.33 -2.81
N LYS A 344 -19.98 21.17 -3.94
CA LYS A 344 -20.30 22.24 -4.90
C LYS A 344 -21.63 21.97 -5.59
N ILE A 345 -22.23 23.03 -6.12
CA ILE A 345 -23.50 23.00 -6.85
C ILE A 345 -23.43 23.87 -8.11
N SER A 346 -24.25 23.59 -9.12
CA SER A 346 -24.20 24.28 -10.41
C SER A 346 -24.79 25.67 -10.41
N VAL A 347 -25.60 26.05 -9.40
CA VAL A 347 -26.33 27.32 -9.39
C VAL A 347 -25.63 28.47 -8.68
N HIS A 348 -24.59 28.23 -7.94
CA HIS A 348 -23.76 29.28 -7.32
C HIS A 348 -22.28 28.84 -7.20
N ALA A 349 -21.42 29.85 -7.02
CA ALA A 349 -19.97 29.63 -6.97
C ALA A 349 -19.43 29.27 -5.58
N ARG A 350 -20.28 29.20 -4.54
CA ARG A 350 -19.83 28.85 -3.19
C ARG A 350 -19.50 27.37 -3.11
N VAL A 351 -18.34 27.07 -2.55
CA VAL A 351 -17.79 25.72 -2.43
C VAL A 351 -17.51 25.43 -0.97
N ILE A 352 -18.02 24.33 -0.47
CA ILE A 352 -17.62 23.78 0.82
C ILE A 352 -16.30 23.02 0.60
N HIS A 353 -15.24 23.46 1.23
CA HIS A 353 -13.96 22.73 1.25
C HIS A 353 -13.21 23.03 2.54
N PHE A 354 -13.36 22.21 3.53
CA PHE A 354 -12.72 22.37 4.83
C PHE A 354 -12.34 21.03 5.45
N LYS A 355 -11.50 21.09 6.46
CA LYS A 355 -11.18 19.94 7.32
C LYS A 355 -11.47 20.27 8.78
N THR A 356 -11.63 19.24 9.59
CA THR A 356 -11.79 19.34 11.04
C THR A 356 -11.23 18.13 11.75
N SER A 357 -10.65 18.35 12.93
CA SER A 357 -10.29 17.35 13.92
C SER A 357 -11.23 17.31 15.13
N HIS A 358 -12.43 17.92 15.00
CA HIS A 358 -13.40 17.99 16.08
C HIS A 358 -13.85 16.61 16.54
N ALA A 359 -13.51 16.24 17.78
CA ALA A 359 -13.74 14.91 18.33
C ALA A 359 -15.21 14.49 18.29
N GLY A 360 -16.13 15.42 18.58
CA GLY A 360 -17.59 15.18 18.52
C GLY A 360 -18.04 14.81 17.10
N THR A 361 -17.52 15.49 16.06
CA THR A 361 -17.83 15.18 14.67
C THR A 361 -17.30 13.82 14.24
N ILE A 362 -16.06 13.50 14.63
CA ILE A 362 -15.46 12.19 14.36
C ILE A 362 -16.28 11.08 15.03
N SER A 363 -16.64 11.26 16.30
CA SER A 363 -17.48 10.31 17.03
C SER A 363 -18.85 10.16 16.41
N TYR A 364 -19.52 11.26 16.03
CA TYR A 364 -20.82 11.24 15.38
C TYR A 364 -20.80 10.41 14.08
N PHE A 365 -19.81 10.56 13.26
CA PHE A 365 -19.71 9.79 12.02
C PHE A 365 -19.34 8.32 12.24
N LYS A 366 -18.56 8.00 13.27
CA LYS A 366 -18.23 6.62 13.64
C LYS A 366 -19.41 5.87 14.27
N THR A 367 -20.26 6.56 15.02
CA THR A 367 -21.32 5.92 15.81
C THR A 367 -22.72 6.14 15.25
N GLY A 368 -22.91 7.19 14.46
CA GLY A 368 -24.23 7.65 14.01
C GLY A 368 -25.05 8.31 15.12
N ALA A 369 -24.43 8.62 16.27
CA ALA A 369 -25.09 9.15 17.45
C ALA A 369 -24.29 10.31 18.06
N GLY A 370 -24.98 11.19 18.79
CA GLY A 370 -24.40 12.34 19.47
C GLY A 370 -24.57 13.64 18.70
N SER A 371 -23.66 14.59 18.91
CA SER A 371 -23.79 15.96 18.38
C SER A 371 -22.47 16.46 17.83
N MET A 372 -22.54 17.28 16.79
CA MET A 372 -21.41 18.02 16.22
C MET A 372 -21.32 19.47 16.71
N THR A 373 -21.98 19.80 17.82
CA THR A 373 -21.93 21.14 18.42
C THR A 373 -20.49 21.57 18.64
N GLY A 374 -20.14 22.76 18.17
CA GLY A 374 -18.78 23.31 18.29
C GLY A 374 -17.87 23.09 17.09
N ILE A 375 -18.31 22.38 16.05
CA ILE A 375 -17.49 22.19 14.83
C ILE A 375 -17.12 23.53 14.18
N ALA A 376 -17.99 24.53 14.24
CA ALA A 376 -17.77 25.84 13.64
C ALA A 376 -16.53 26.58 14.17
N SER A 377 -16.12 26.31 15.43
CA SER A 377 -14.91 26.89 16.02
C SER A 377 -13.65 26.05 15.79
N SER A 378 -13.76 24.88 15.17
CA SER A 378 -12.68 23.91 15.04
C SER A 378 -12.46 23.37 13.62
N TYR A 379 -13.04 24.02 12.61
CA TYR A 379 -12.73 23.68 11.23
C TYR A 379 -11.63 24.57 10.65
N THR A 380 -10.94 24.07 9.65
CA THR A 380 -9.93 24.78 8.88
C THR A 380 -10.35 24.81 7.42
N ALA A 381 -10.59 26.01 6.87
CA ALA A 381 -10.87 26.18 5.45
C ALA A 381 -9.65 25.76 4.60
N LEU A 382 -9.92 25.01 3.54
CA LEU A 382 -8.91 24.59 2.57
C LEU A 382 -9.02 25.43 1.29
N SER A 383 -8.01 25.31 0.43
CA SER A 383 -7.95 26.06 -0.83
C SER A 383 -9.26 25.89 -1.64
N GLY A 384 -9.84 27.01 -2.08
CA GLY A 384 -11.10 27.04 -2.81
C GLY A 384 -12.37 27.01 -1.95
N HIS A 385 -12.25 27.04 -0.61
CA HIS A 385 -13.41 27.21 0.27
C HIS A 385 -13.98 28.62 0.15
N THR A 386 -15.26 28.73 -0.21
CA THR A 386 -15.96 30.01 -0.38
C THR A 386 -17.36 30.00 0.23
N ALA A 387 -17.75 28.90 0.85
CA ALA A 387 -19.04 28.71 1.49
C ALA A 387 -19.14 29.42 2.84
N TYR A 388 -20.36 29.72 3.27
CA TYR A 388 -20.65 30.14 4.63
C TYR A 388 -20.83 28.89 5.52
N LEU A 389 -20.04 28.81 6.58
CA LEU A 389 -20.30 27.88 7.66
C LEU A 389 -20.65 28.70 8.90
N PRO A 390 -21.89 28.60 9.42
CA PRO A 390 -22.34 29.43 10.53
C PRO A 390 -21.50 29.17 11.79
N ALA A 391 -21.30 30.20 12.59
CA ALA A 391 -20.54 30.12 13.84
C ALA A 391 -21.13 29.17 14.90
N SER A 392 -22.39 28.78 14.72
CA SER A 392 -23.10 27.85 15.61
C SER A 392 -23.61 26.62 14.87
N THR A 393 -22.90 26.16 13.84
CA THR A 393 -23.27 24.96 13.11
C THR A 393 -23.42 23.78 14.08
N ALA A 394 -24.53 23.10 13.99
CA ALA A 394 -24.83 21.89 14.73
C ALA A 394 -25.43 20.85 13.78
N SER A 395 -25.45 19.62 14.18
CA SER A 395 -26.23 18.58 13.53
C SER A 395 -27.72 18.90 13.72
N TYR A 396 -28.49 18.92 12.62
CA TYR A 396 -29.95 19.09 12.71
C TYR A 396 -30.61 17.90 13.39
N PHE A 397 -30.14 16.72 13.05
CA PHE A 397 -30.57 15.48 13.65
C PHE A 397 -29.48 14.92 14.54
N THR A 398 -29.88 14.24 15.60
CA THR A 398 -29.04 13.39 16.42
C THR A 398 -29.42 11.93 16.17
N ASP A 399 -28.51 11.02 16.46
CA ASP A 399 -28.75 9.58 16.42
C ASP A 399 -29.27 9.06 15.07
N GLN A 400 -28.67 9.53 13.98
CA GLN A 400 -29.06 9.19 12.62
C GLN A 400 -28.51 7.84 12.10
N GLY A 401 -27.68 7.15 12.90
CA GLY A 401 -27.05 5.94 12.43
C GLY A 401 -26.31 6.15 11.11
N ASN A 402 -26.46 5.26 10.16
CA ASN A 402 -25.76 5.33 8.86
C ASN A 402 -26.09 6.57 8.02
N ALA A 403 -27.18 7.26 8.33
CA ALA A 403 -27.54 8.53 7.67
C ALA A 403 -26.79 9.74 8.24
N ALA A 404 -25.96 9.60 9.26
CA ALA A 404 -25.26 10.72 9.91
C ALA A 404 -24.46 11.59 8.94
N MET A 405 -23.84 11.01 7.91
CA MET A 405 -23.09 11.75 6.90
C MET A 405 -23.97 12.45 5.85
N THR A 406 -25.23 12.07 5.73
CA THR A 406 -26.14 12.51 4.67
C THR A 406 -27.28 13.39 5.17
N GLU A 407 -27.70 13.23 6.44
CA GLU A 407 -28.82 13.93 7.05
C GLU A 407 -28.38 15.23 7.75
N PHE A 408 -28.19 16.28 6.98
CA PHE A 408 -27.93 17.65 7.47
C PHE A 408 -26.91 17.75 8.62
N PRO A 409 -25.70 17.24 8.46
CA PRO A 409 -24.68 17.37 9.51
C PRO A 409 -24.33 18.83 9.84
N PHE A 410 -24.61 19.78 8.92
CA PHE A 410 -24.38 21.21 9.12
C PHE A 410 -25.67 21.97 8.92
N TRP A 411 -26.27 22.47 10.03
CA TRP A 411 -27.52 23.16 10.04
C TRP A 411 -27.52 24.32 11.03
N LEU A 412 -28.24 25.41 10.70
CA LEU A 412 -28.51 26.53 11.59
C LEU A 412 -29.85 27.19 11.25
N GLY A 413 -30.77 27.27 12.22
CA GLY A 413 -31.93 28.13 12.19
C GLY A 413 -32.87 27.98 10.97
N GLY A 414 -32.94 26.78 10.38
CA GLY A 414 -33.74 26.52 9.18
C GLY A 414 -32.94 26.51 7.86
N THR A 415 -31.66 26.88 7.90
CA THR A 415 -30.74 26.86 6.78
C THR A 415 -29.88 25.62 6.83
N TYR A 416 -29.78 24.90 5.72
CA TYR A 416 -29.02 23.67 5.62
C TYR A 416 -27.78 23.93 4.75
N HIS A 417 -26.63 23.69 5.32
CA HIS A 417 -25.35 23.91 4.61
C HIS A 417 -24.82 22.65 3.91
N TRP A 418 -25.34 21.49 4.30
CA TRP A 418 -25.01 20.21 3.73
C TRP A 418 -26.22 19.29 3.81
N GLY A 419 -26.61 18.66 2.73
CA GLY A 419 -27.68 17.68 2.75
C GLY A 419 -27.62 16.76 1.53
N ILE A 420 -27.69 15.46 1.79
CA ILE A 420 -27.77 14.41 0.78
C ILE A 420 -28.94 13.51 1.16
N ARG A 421 -30.12 13.77 0.60
CA ARG A 421 -31.34 13.03 0.93
C ARG A 421 -32.08 12.59 -0.31
N GLY A 422 -31.85 11.37 -0.74
CA GLY A 422 -32.54 10.78 -1.86
C GLY A 422 -34.06 10.79 -1.69
N SER A 423 -34.61 10.43 -0.53
CA SER A 423 -36.04 10.34 -0.28
C SER A 423 -36.74 11.68 -0.11
N ALA A 424 -36.04 12.75 0.25
CA ALA A 424 -36.60 14.08 0.50
C ALA A 424 -36.29 15.09 -0.61
N TYR A 425 -35.72 14.66 -1.71
CA TYR A 425 -35.34 15.51 -2.86
C TYR A 425 -34.42 16.68 -2.48
N ARG A 426 -33.54 16.49 -1.49
CA ARG A 426 -32.64 17.52 -1.03
C ARG A 426 -31.20 17.19 -1.30
N TRP A 427 -30.54 18.08 -2.04
CA TRP A 427 -29.14 18.01 -2.41
C TRP A 427 -28.52 19.38 -2.13
N GLU A 428 -28.30 19.69 -0.86
CA GLU A 428 -28.00 21.06 -0.42
C GLU A 428 -26.49 21.27 -0.29
N VAL A 429 -26.06 22.40 -0.84
CA VAL A 429 -24.72 22.94 -0.67
C VAL A 429 -24.85 24.39 -0.27
N ASP A 430 -24.40 24.76 0.94
CA ASP A 430 -24.29 26.11 1.47
C ASP A 430 -25.55 26.98 1.26
N ASP A 431 -26.61 26.70 1.99
CA ASP A 431 -27.90 27.41 2.01
C ASP A 431 -28.72 27.38 0.74
N PHE A 432 -28.34 26.58 -0.24
CA PHE A 432 -29.20 26.44 -1.42
C PHE A 432 -30.22 25.34 -1.21
N ASN A 433 -31.41 25.75 -0.84
CA ASN A 433 -32.54 24.91 -0.51
C ASN A 433 -33.15 24.27 -1.77
N ASN A 434 -33.58 23.00 -1.67
CA ASN A 434 -34.30 22.30 -2.73
C ASN A 434 -33.47 22.06 -4.01
N SER A 435 -32.26 21.65 -3.87
CA SER A 435 -31.30 21.50 -4.98
C SER A 435 -31.57 20.30 -5.90
N TYR A 436 -32.70 19.61 -5.75
CA TYR A 436 -33.08 18.46 -6.55
C TYR A 436 -32.89 18.66 -8.06
N ASN A 437 -33.22 19.86 -8.59
CA ASN A 437 -33.09 20.15 -10.02
C ASN A 437 -31.69 20.52 -10.49
N TYR A 438 -30.74 20.57 -9.59
CA TYR A 438 -29.40 21.07 -9.87
C TYR A 438 -28.31 19.99 -9.68
N HIS A 439 -27.25 20.14 -10.41
CA HIS A 439 -26.09 19.27 -10.25
C HIS A 439 -25.38 19.60 -8.96
N THR A 440 -25.16 18.59 -8.11
CA THR A 440 -24.37 18.72 -6.89
C THR A 440 -23.29 17.65 -6.79
N PHE A 441 -22.25 17.96 -6.05
CA PHE A 441 -21.16 17.04 -5.78
C PHE A 441 -20.80 17.11 -4.31
N HIS A 442 -20.84 15.97 -3.62
CA HIS A 442 -20.53 15.85 -2.21
C HIS A 442 -19.50 14.75 -1.98
N GLN A 443 -18.47 15.06 -1.22
CA GLN A 443 -17.45 14.11 -0.81
C GLN A 443 -17.07 14.31 0.65
N ILE A 444 -16.86 13.19 1.37
CA ILE A 444 -16.23 13.16 2.69
C ILE A 444 -15.02 12.25 2.61
N TRP A 445 -13.97 12.72 3.25
CA TRP A 445 -12.67 12.06 3.33
C TRP A 445 -12.22 11.95 4.78
N ILE A 446 -11.45 10.92 5.10
CA ILE A 446 -10.84 10.70 6.42
C ILE A 446 -9.31 10.61 6.30
N ARG A 447 -8.64 11.08 7.38
CA ARG A 447 -7.18 10.97 7.48
C ARG A 447 -6.72 10.81 8.93
#